data_76a2aca9c73f1d3af86028214f60803c
#
_entry.id   76a2aca9c73f1d3af86028214f60803c
#
_cell.length_a   1.000
_cell.length_b   1.000
_cell.length_c   1.000
_cell.angle_alpha   90.00
_cell.angle_beta   90.00
_cell.angle_gamma   90.00
#
_symmetry.space_group_name_H-M   'P 1'
#
loop_
_entity.id
_entity.type
_entity.pdbx_description
1 polymer ?
#
loop_
_entity_poly.entity_id
_entity_poly.type
_entity_poly.pdbx_seq_one_letter_code
_entity_poly.pdbx_strand_id
1 'polypeptide(L)'
;MGRKLLLEHINVPGINTLEVYRQKGGYRAVEKALKTLTPDEVVEEVKKSGLRGRGGAGFPTGMKWSFLAKPEGVARYLVCNADESEPGTFKDRYLMTYIPHALIEGMIVASFALGANTSYIYVRGEMMPQIRILEKAIAEAKAAGFLGNNILGTGYNLELYVQPGGGAYICGEETALLESLEGKRGNPRIKPPFPAIAGLYGCPTVVNNVESIAAVVPIINDGGDEYAKIGIGRSTGTKLISASGNLVKPGVYEIELGLPVEEFIYSEEYCGGIANGKRLKATVAGGSSVPILPANLTLKYANGDPRLMSYESLSEGGFATGTMMGSGGFIAFDEDQCIVRNTWNFARFYHHESCGQCSPCREGTGWLEKVLHRLEYGHGKMSDIDLLVDVSKKIEGNTICPLGDAAAWPVASAIRHFRDEFEWHVKEPAKSLTSNYGIANYAVPIEKKVEEVKQDNS
;
A
#
# COMPACT_ATOMS: atom_id res chain seq x y z
N MET A 1 -6.17 -23.92 -1.48
CA MET A 1 -5.41 -22.90 -0.74
C MET A 1 -4.30 -22.37 -1.61
N GLY A 2 -4.29 -21.07 -1.85
CA GLY A 2 -3.18 -20.41 -2.54
C GLY A 2 -1.87 -20.53 -1.75
N ARG A 3 -0.75 -20.39 -2.46
CA ARG A 3 0.59 -20.48 -1.86
C ARG A 3 0.80 -19.32 -0.87
N LYS A 4 1.31 -19.62 0.32
CA LYS A 4 1.70 -18.62 1.30
C LYS A 4 3.22 -18.63 1.43
N LEU A 5 3.86 -17.49 1.22
CA LEU A 5 5.31 -17.33 1.28
C LEU A 5 5.74 -16.58 2.55
N LEU A 6 4.96 -15.54 2.90
CA LEU A 6 5.28 -14.69 4.05
C LEU A 6 4.53 -15.13 5.32
N LEU A 7 3.27 -15.57 5.18
CA LEU A 7 2.43 -15.92 6.32
C LEU A 7 2.35 -17.44 6.59
N GLU A 8 3.17 -18.26 5.92
CA GLU A 8 3.14 -19.73 6.06
C GLU A 8 3.26 -20.19 7.52
N HIS A 9 4.13 -19.57 8.28
CA HIS A 9 4.41 -19.95 9.66
C HIS A 9 3.83 -19.02 10.73
N ILE A 10 2.93 -18.10 10.33
CA ILE A 10 2.44 -17.05 11.24
C ILE A 10 1.75 -17.58 12.51
N ASN A 11 1.13 -18.77 12.41
CA ASN A 11 0.44 -19.40 13.54
C ASN A 11 1.35 -20.29 14.40
N VAL A 12 2.67 -20.36 14.10
CA VAL A 12 3.61 -21.14 14.91
C VAL A 12 3.92 -20.36 16.18
N PRO A 13 3.66 -20.92 17.38
CA PRO A 13 3.97 -20.24 18.63
C PRO A 13 5.46 -19.87 18.72
N GLY A 14 5.75 -18.62 19.05
CA GLY A 14 7.12 -18.11 19.19
C GLY A 14 7.85 -17.81 17.87
N ILE A 15 7.17 -17.83 16.72
CA ILE A 15 7.76 -17.53 15.39
C ILE A 15 8.44 -16.15 15.34
N ASN A 16 8.06 -15.24 16.22
CA ASN A 16 8.65 -13.92 16.38
C ASN A 16 9.98 -13.91 17.14
N THR A 17 10.49 -15.07 17.59
CA THR A 17 11.82 -15.24 18.19
C THR A 17 12.79 -15.80 17.15
N LEU A 18 14.07 -15.43 17.28
CA LEU A 18 15.12 -15.94 16.40
C LEU A 18 15.21 -17.48 16.41
N GLU A 19 15.07 -18.09 17.59
CA GLU A 19 15.17 -19.54 17.75
C GLU A 19 14.13 -20.28 16.90
N VAL A 20 12.85 -19.96 17.09
CA VAL A 20 11.74 -20.63 16.36
C VAL A 20 11.79 -20.28 14.88
N TYR A 21 12.10 -19.03 14.52
CA TYR A 21 12.23 -18.62 13.13
C TYR A 21 13.33 -19.43 12.41
N ARG A 22 14.49 -19.64 13.03
CA ARG A 22 15.57 -20.48 12.48
C ARG A 22 15.17 -21.96 12.35
N GLN A 23 14.44 -22.52 13.31
CA GLN A 23 13.90 -23.89 13.22
C GLN A 23 12.97 -24.07 12.02
N LYS A 24 12.32 -22.99 11.54
CA LYS A 24 11.49 -22.95 10.33
C LYS A 24 12.25 -22.57 9.06
N GLY A 25 13.58 -22.58 9.09
CA GLY A 25 14.43 -22.30 7.94
C GLY A 25 14.81 -20.83 7.75
N GLY A 26 14.53 -19.99 8.74
CA GLY A 26 14.93 -18.58 8.73
C GLY A 26 16.45 -18.38 8.70
N TYR A 27 16.86 -17.25 8.16
CA TYR A 27 18.24 -16.83 7.87
C TYR A 27 19.01 -17.67 6.84
N ARG A 28 18.35 -18.61 6.17
CA ARG A 28 18.95 -19.35 5.04
C ARG A 28 19.24 -18.44 3.85
N ALA A 29 18.37 -17.45 3.60
CA ALA A 29 18.60 -16.47 2.53
C ALA A 29 19.84 -15.61 2.81
N VAL A 30 20.09 -15.22 4.06
CA VAL A 30 21.32 -14.51 4.45
C VAL A 30 22.53 -15.41 4.25
N GLU A 31 22.50 -16.66 4.68
CA GLU A 31 23.60 -17.60 4.53
C GLU A 31 23.92 -17.83 3.04
N LYS A 32 22.90 -18.04 2.21
CA LYS A 32 23.05 -18.23 0.76
C LYS A 32 23.58 -16.96 0.11
N ALA A 33 23.00 -15.80 0.36
CA ALA A 33 23.41 -14.54 -0.25
C ALA A 33 24.88 -14.18 0.08
N LEU A 34 25.26 -14.24 1.37
CA LEU A 34 26.57 -13.78 1.80
C LEU A 34 27.72 -14.78 1.52
N LYS A 35 27.40 -16.08 1.44
CA LYS A 35 28.44 -17.12 1.26
C LYS A 35 28.58 -17.62 -0.16
N THR A 36 27.52 -17.50 -1.00
CA THR A 36 27.49 -18.15 -2.30
C THR A 36 27.16 -17.24 -3.47
N LEU A 37 26.66 -16.03 -3.22
CA LEU A 37 26.27 -15.07 -4.24
C LEU A 37 27.10 -13.78 -4.14
N THR A 38 27.29 -13.13 -5.25
CA THR A 38 27.76 -11.74 -5.31
C THR A 38 26.57 -10.77 -5.13
N PRO A 39 26.81 -9.51 -4.72
CA PRO A 39 25.77 -8.48 -4.66
C PRO A 39 24.95 -8.36 -5.97
N ASP A 40 25.62 -8.38 -7.12
CA ASP A 40 24.96 -8.24 -8.43
C ASP A 40 24.09 -9.47 -8.76
N GLU A 41 24.51 -10.70 -8.39
CA GLU A 41 23.69 -11.90 -8.54
C GLU A 41 22.43 -11.84 -7.69
N VAL A 42 22.50 -11.31 -6.47
CA VAL A 42 21.29 -11.09 -5.65
C VAL A 42 20.32 -10.10 -6.34
N VAL A 43 20.85 -9.01 -6.92
CA VAL A 43 20.04 -8.07 -7.71
C VAL A 43 19.38 -8.75 -8.90
N GLU A 44 20.12 -9.62 -9.62
CA GLU A 44 19.57 -10.36 -10.77
C GLU A 44 18.50 -11.37 -10.37
N GLU A 45 18.64 -12.07 -9.25
CA GLU A 45 17.57 -12.97 -8.74
C GLU A 45 16.29 -12.18 -8.42
N VAL A 46 16.42 -10.98 -7.81
CA VAL A 46 15.26 -10.11 -7.57
C VAL A 46 14.66 -9.55 -8.87
N LYS A 47 15.46 -9.31 -9.90
CA LYS A 47 14.94 -8.93 -11.23
C LYS A 47 14.18 -10.08 -11.89
N LYS A 48 14.77 -11.29 -11.92
CA LYS A 48 14.14 -12.50 -12.48
C LYS A 48 12.81 -12.81 -11.83
N SER A 49 12.70 -12.58 -10.50
CA SER A 49 11.46 -12.81 -9.76
C SER A 49 10.28 -11.96 -10.25
N GLY A 50 10.56 -10.84 -10.94
CA GLY A 50 9.53 -9.89 -11.34
C GLY A 50 8.86 -9.17 -10.15
N LEU A 51 9.43 -9.24 -8.93
CA LEU A 51 8.87 -8.62 -7.74
C LEU A 51 8.60 -7.13 -7.97
N ARG A 52 7.35 -6.73 -7.91
CA ARG A 52 6.92 -5.33 -7.91
C ARG A 52 6.82 -4.81 -6.48
N GLY A 53 7.12 -3.53 -6.28
CA GLY A 53 7.01 -2.87 -4.98
C GLY A 53 5.61 -3.03 -4.37
N ARG A 54 5.57 -3.42 -3.10
CA ARG A 54 4.33 -3.73 -2.34
C ARG A 54 3.80 -2.54 -1.54
N GLY A 55 4.47 -1.37 -1.63
CA GLY A 55 4.10 -0.18 -0.87
C GLY A 55 3.03 0.71 -1.51
N GLY A 56 2.74 0.55 -2.80
CA GLY A 56 1.75 1.40 -3.51
C GLY A 56 1.96 1.43 -5.02
N ALA A 57 3.02 2.08 -5.49
CA ALA A 57 3.26 2.35 -6.91
C ALA A 57 3.57 1.11 -7.78
N GLY A 58 3.95 -0.03 -7.18
CA GLY A 58 4.19 -1.26 -7.91
C GLY A 58 5.40 -1.23 -8.87
N PHE A 59 6.38 -0.35 -8.65
CA PHE A 59 7.59 -0.29 -9.48
C PHE A 59 8.44 -1.56 -9.27
N PRO A 60 9.05 -2.16 -10.33
CA PRO A 60 9.84 -3.38 -10.20
C PRO A 60 11.05 -3.20 -9.25
N THR A 61 11.11 -4.01 -8.19
CA THR A 61 12.07 -3.86 -7.10
C THR A 61 13.51 -4.07 -7.57
N GLY A 62 13.79 -5.12 -8.34
CA GLY A 62 15.13 -5.38 -8.86
C GLY A 62 15.63 -4.29 -9.82
N MET A 63 14.74 -3.70 -10.63
CA MET A 63 15.09 -2.54 -11.45
C MET A 63 15.42 -1.32 -10.59
N LYS A 64 14.63 -1.05 -9.54
CA LYS A 64 14.92 0.05 -8.61
C LYS A 64 16.33 -0.10 -7.99
N TRP A 65 16.71 -1.31 -7.62
CA TRP A 65 18.01 -1.61 -7.07
C TRP A 65 19.15 -1.38 -8.08
N SER A 66 18.96 -1.74 -9.35
CA SER A 66 19.97 -1.54 -10.39
C SER A 66 20.22 -0.09 -10.77
N PHE A 67 19.32 0.83 -10.40
CA PHE A 67 19.53 2.27 -10.62
C PHE A 67 20.36 2.94 -9.53
N LEU A 68 20.69 2.22 -8.44
CA LEU A 68 21.49 2.79 -7.37
C LEU A 68 22.88 3.17 -7.87
N ALA A 69 23.22 4.43 -7.76
CA ALA A 69 24.55 4.93 -8.11
C ALA A 69 25.61 4.31 -7.18
N LYS A 70 26.78 3.99 -7.74
CA LYS A 70 27.88 3.35 -7.00
C LYS A 70 29.17 4.21 -7.07
N PRO A 71 29.14 5.50 -6.67
CA PRO A 71 30.34 6.32 -6.67
C PRO A 71 31.34 5.79 -5.64
N GLU A 72 32.64 5.89 -5.98
CA GLU A 72 33.72 5.42 -5.11
C GLU A 72 33.78 6.27 -3.82
N GLY A 73 33.97 5.62 -2.68
CA GLY A 73 34.12 6.29 -1.38
C GLY A 73 32.83 6.92 -0.81
N VAL A 74 31.70 6.80 -1.50
CA VAL A 74 30.41 7.34 -1.02
C VAL A 74 29.58 6.24 -0.38
N ALA A 75 29.03 6.52 0.82
CA ALA A 75 28.12 5.62 1.50
C ALA A 75 26.83 5.39 0.66
N ARG A 76 26.25 4.21 0.81
CA ARG A 76 24.95 3.84 0.23
C ARG A 76 24.02 3.39 1.33
N TYR A 77 22.75 3.71 1.19
CA TYR A 77 21.77 3.40 2.20
C TYR A 77 20.60 2.58 1.66
N LEU A 78 20.12 1.66 2.47
CA LEU A 78 18.81 1.06 2.34
C LEU A 78 17.91 1.58 3.46
N VAL A 79 16.73 2.08 3.09
CA VAL A 79 15.71 2.48 4.06
C VAL A 79 14.46 1.66 3.82
N CYS A 80 14.05 0.90 4.83
CA CYS A 80 12.75 0.24 4.84
C CYS A 80 11.68 1.26 5.24
N ASN A 81 10.73 1.47 4.34
CA ASN A 81 9.54 2.27 4.62
C ASN A 81 8.52 1.43 5.37
N ALA A 82 8.45 1.63 6.68
CA ALA A 82 7.46 1.05 7.57
C ALA A 82 6.50 2.12 8.15
N ASP A 83 6.37 3.26 7.43
CA ASP A 83 5.36 4.28 7.71
C ASP A 83 4.02 3.87 7.08
N GLU A 84 3.40 2.84 7.66
CA GLU A 84 2.11 2.32 7.22
C GLU A 84 0.98 3.19 7.78
N SER A 85 0.59 4.20 7.03
CA SER A 85 -0.38 5.22 7.45
C SER A 85 -1.59 5.32 6.52
N GLU A 86 -1.61 4.59 5.41
CA GLU A 86 -2.71 4.59 4.44
C GLU A 86 -4.00 4.02 5.05
N PRO A 87 -5.12 4.77 5.09
CA PRO A 87 -6.39 4.23 5.57
C PRO A 87 -6.82 2.98 4.83
N GLY A 88 -7.14 1.94 5.61
CA GLY A 88 -7.45 0.60 5.10
C GLY A 88 -6.25 -0.34 4.96
N THR A 89 -5.02 0.13 5.22
CA THR A 89 -3.80 -0.70 5.13
C THR A 89 -3.22 -0.99 6.51
N PHE A 90 -3.00 -2.27 6.83
CA PHE A 90 -2.46 -2.74 8.11
C PHE A 90 -1.68 -4.06 8.01
N LYS A 91 -1.14 -4.36 6.83
CA LYS A 91 -0.38 -5.60 6.54
C LYS A 91 1.06 -5.56 7.03
N ASP A 92 1.71 -4.39 6.99
CA ASP A 92 3.13 -4.25 7.35
C ASP A 92 3.31 -4.35 8.87
N ARG A 93 2.40 -3.75 9.66
CA ARG A 93 2.37 -3.95 11.12
C ARG A 93 2.17 -5.42 11.51
N TYR A 94 1.46 -6.18 10.68
CA TYR A 94 1.23 -7.60 10.89
C TYR A 94 2.54 -8.39 10.73
N LEU A 95 3.31 -8.12 9.66
CA LEU A 95 4.65 -8.70 9.48
C LEU A 95 5.60 -8.32 10.61
N MET A 96 5.68 -7.03 10.94
CA MET A 96 6.55 -6.53 12.01
C MET A 96 6.21 -7.11 13.38
N THR A 97 4.93 -7.41 13.65
CA THR A 97 4.48 -7.98 14.92
C THR A 97 4.77 -9.46 15.03
N TYR A 98 4.41 -10.22 13.99
CA TYR A 98 4.37 -11.68 14.06
C TYR A 98 5.61 -12.35 13.47
N ILE A 99 6.24 -11.75 12.45
CA ILE A 99 7.40 -12.35 11.76
C ILE A 99 8.52 -11.29 11.56
N PRO A 100 8.97 -10.60 12.64
CA PRO A 100 9.97 -9.53 12.54
C PRO A 100 11.29 -10.00 11.92
N HIS A 101 11.68 -11.24 12.15
CA HIS A 101 12.92 -11.80 11.61
C HIS A 101 12.90 -11.97 10.09
N ALA A 102 11.74 -12.17 9.46
CA ALA A 102 11.66 -12.18 7.99
C ALA A 102 12.00 -10.80 7.39
N LEU A 103 11.56 -9.72 8.05
CA LEU A 103 11.95 -8.37 7.67
C LEU A 103 13.44 -8.14 7.86
N ILE A 104 14.01 -8.53 9.02
CA ILE A 104 15.43 -8.33 9.31
C ILE A 104 16.29 -9.15 8.34
N GLU A 105 15.93 -10.39 8.07
CA GLU A 105 16.60 -11.25 7.08
C GLU A 105 16.59 -10.60 5.71
N GLY A 106 15.44 -10.10 5.25
CA GLY A 106 15.30 -9.37 4.01
C GLY A 106 16.14 -8.08 3.98
N MET A 107 16.21 -7.33 5.09
CA MET A 107 17.06 -6.14 5.21
C MET A 107 18.55 -6.47 5.04
N ILE A 108 19.02 -7.55 5.63
CA ILE A 108 20.42 -7.98 5.52
C ILE A 108 20.75 -8.32 4.05
N VAL A 109 19.93 -9.15 3.42
CA VAL A 109 20.10 -9.56 2.02
C VAL A 109 20.06 -8.35 1.07
N ALA A 110 19.07 -7.48 1.22
CA ALA A 110 18.93 -6.29 0.40
C ALA A 110 20.08 -5.29 0.62
N SER A 111 20.53 -5.10 1.87
CA SER A 111 21.67 -4.23 2.18
C SER A 111 22.97 -4.75 1.54
N PHE A 112 23.20 -6.07 1.61
CA PHE A 112 24.33 -6.71 0.93
C PHE A 112 24.30 -6.48 -0.58
N ALA A 113 23.15 -6.72 -1.22
CA ALA A 113 22.97 -6.53 -2.67
C ALA A 113 23.25 -5.07 -3.11
N LEU A 114 22.89 -4.10 -2.29
CA LEU A 114 23.09 -2.69 -2.55
C LEU A 114 24.47 -2.16 -2.11
N GLY A 115 25.23 -2.98 -1.35
CA GLY A 115 26.51 -2.60 -0.76
C GLY A 115 26.36 -1.51 0.30
N ALA A 116 25.26 -1.54 1.05
CA ALA A 116 25.01 -0.65 2.18
C ALA A 116 25.60 -1.25 3.45
N ASN A 117 26.32 -0.45 4.24
CA ASN A 117 26.83 -0.85 5.56
C ASN A 117 26.02 -0.26 6.71
N THR A 118 25.10 0.63 6.41
CA THR A 118 24.15 1.21 7.36
C THR A 118 22.78 1.24 6.71
N SER A 119 21.76 0.75 7.41
CA SER A 119 20.38 0.69 6.94
C SER A 119 19.40 1.05 8.04
N TYR A 120 18.23 1.52 7.66
CA TYR A 120 17.21 1.98 8.58
C TYR A 120 15.87 1.31 8.30
N ILE A 121 15.11 1.02 9.36
CA ILE A 121 13.68 0.72 9.30
C ILE A 121 12.97 1.94 9.88
N TYR A 122 12.36 2.75 9.01
CA TYR A 122 11.61 3.93 9.41
C TYR A 122 10.17 3.53 9.71
N VAL A 123 9.81 3.54 10.99
CA VAL A 123 8.52 3.05 11.49
C VAL A 123 7.64 4.23 11.88
N ARG A 124 6.37 4.19 11.51
CA ARG A 124 5.36 5.15 11.95
C ARG A 124 5.39 5.30 13.49
N GLY A 125 5.41 6.54 13.98
CA GLY A 125 5.61 6.85 15.41
C GLY A 125 4.56 6.24 16.35
N GLU A 126 3.34 6.03 15.89
CA GLU A 126 2.26 5.42 16.66
C GLU A 126 2.42 3.90 16.85
N MET A 127 3.35 3.26 16.11
CA MET A 127 3.59 1.82 16.16
C MET A 127 4.65 1.44 17.22
N MET A 128 4.58 2.01 18.41
CA MET A 128 5.53 1.75 19.51
C MET A 128 5.71 0.25 19.86
N PRO A 129 4.65 -0.59 19.86
CA PRO A 129 4.84 -2.03 20.08
C PRO A 129 5.73 -2.67 19.02
N GLN A 130 5.52 -2.33 17.72
CA GLN A 130 6.30 -2.88 16.59
C GLN A 130 7.75 -2.40 16.63
N ILE A 131 7.99 -1.14 17.03
CA ILE A 131 9.34 -0.60 17.23
C ILE A 131 10.10 -1.47 18.24
N ARG A 132 9.52 -1.73 19.42
CA ARG A 132 10.16 -2.56 20.46
C ARG A 132 10.40 -4.00 20.02
N ILE A 133 9.46 -4.58 19.25
CA ILE A 133 9.61 -5.93 18.69
C ILE A 133 10.79 -5.98 17.70
N LEU A 134 10.91 -4.99 16.82
CA LEU A 134 12.00 -4.91 15.85
C LEU A 134 13.34 -4.67 16.54
N GLU A 135 13.42 -3.77 17.52
CA GLU A 135 14.64 -3.54 18.30
C GLU A 135 15.12 -4.82 19.00
N LYS A 136 14.18 -5.57 19.61
CA LYS A 136 14.50 -6.87 20.23
C LYS A 136 15.00 -7.86 19.18
N ALA A 137 14.33 -8.00 18.05
CA ALA A 137 14.71 -8.95 17.02
C ALA A 137 16.06 -8.58 16.35
N ILE A 138 16.38 -7.28 16.20
CA ILE A 138 17.70 -6.81 15.76
C ILE A 138 18.77 -7.21 16.79
N ALA A 139 18.51 -7.03 18.09
CA ALA A 139 19.43 -7.43 19.14
C ALA A 139 19.68 -8.96 19.14
N GLU A 140 18.64 -9.77 18.94
CA GLU A 140 18.74 -11.22 18.80
C GLU A 140 19.60 -11.60 17.56
N ALA A 141 19.36 -10.97 16.42
CA ALA A 141 20.12 -11.20 15.19
C ALA A 141 21.60 -10.79 15.33
N LYS A 142 21.87 -9.67 16.03
CA LYS A 142 23.23 -9.20 16.30
C LYS A 142 23.97 -10.16 17.24
N ALA A 143 23.34 -10.62 18.30
CA ALA A 143 23.92 -11.61 19.23
C ALA A 143 24.22 -12.95 18.55
N ALA A 144 23.45 -13.34 17.53
CA ALA A 144 23.67 -14.55 16.75
C ALA A 144 24.65 -14.40 15.57
N GLY A 145 25.25 -13.23 15.37
CA GLY A 145 26.23 -12.97 14.30
C GLY A 145 25.65 -12.74 12.92
N PHE A 146 24.35 -12.44 12.81
CA PHE A 146 23.70 -12.07 11.54
C PHE A 146 23.72 -10.57 11.26
N LEU A 147 24.11 -9.74 12.25
CA LEU A 147 24.27 -8.29 12.14
C LEU A 147 25.53 -7.82 12.84
N GLY A 148 26.01 -6.63 12.51
CA GLY A 148 27.22 -6.02 13.05
C GLY A 148 28.44 -6.25 12.16
N ASN A 149 29.57 -6.59 12.76
CA ASN A 149 30.83 -6.75 12.06
C ASN A 149 31.06 -8.19 11.60
N ASN A 150 31.67 -8.34 10.42
CA ASN A 150 32.10 -9.63 9.87
C ASN A 150 31.02 -10.71 9.93
N ILE A 151 29.83 -10.37 9.40
CA ILE A 151 28.64 -11.24 9.44
C ILE A 151 28.98 -12.61 8.85
N LEU A 152 28.72 -13.68 9.61
CA LEU A 152 28.99 -15.09 9.24
C LEU A 152 30.44 -15.36 8.76
N GLY A 153 31.42 -14.49 9.11
CA GLY A 153 32.81 -14.63 8.70
C GLY A 153 33.08 -14.20 7.24
N THR A 154 32.17 -13.49 6.60
CA THR A 154 32.26 -13.09 5.17
C THR A 154 32.99 -11.77 4.92
N GLY A 155 33.35 -11.03 5.96
CA GLY A 155 33.91 -9.67 5.86
C GLY A 155 32.85 -8.57 5.67
N TYR A 156 31.58 -8.91 5.44
CA TYR A 156 30.51 -7.93 5.30
C TYR A 156 30.09 -7.39 6.69
N ASN A 157 29.87 -6.06 6.74
CA ASN A 157 29.45 -5.37 7.96
C ASN A 157 28.13 -4.65 7.69
N LEU A 158 27.18 -4.72 8.63
CA LEU A 158 25.92 -4.00 8.55
C LEU A 158 25.43 -3.57 9.93
N GLU A 159 25.22 -2.28 10.10
CA GLU A 159 24.45 -1.73 11.21
C GLU A 159 23.02 -1.43 10.73
N LEU A 160 22.03 -1.95 11.48
CA LEU A 160 20.62 -1.80 11.21
C LEU A 160 19.94 -1.09 12.38
N TYR A 161 19.25 0.00 12.10
CA TYR A 161 18.57 0.84 13.07
C TYR A 161 17.08 0.91 12.83
N VAL A 162 16.29 0.94 13.92
CA VAL A 162 14.87 1.32 13.87
C VAL A 162 14.78 2.80 14.18
N GLN A 163 14.15 3.56 13.28
CA GLN A 163 13.93 4.98 13.46
C GLN A 163 12.44 5.28 13.58
N PRO A 164 11.95 5.71 14.75
CA PRO A 164 10.58 6.18 14.91
C PRO A 164 10.33 7.46 14.11
N GLY A 165 9.25 7.49 13.35
CA GLY A 165 8.75 8.69 12.68
C GLY A 165 7.91 9.56 13.60
N GLY A 166 7.55 10.76 13.13
CA GLY A 166 6.71 11.71 13.86
C GLY A 166 5.20 11.49 13.75
N GLY A 167 4.74 10.41 13.08
CA GLY A 167 3.32 10.10 12.92
C GLY A 167 2.61 10.84 11.78
N ALA A 168 3.32 11.31 10.76
CA ALA A 168 2.75 11.99 9.61
C ALA A 168 2.67 11.04 8.39
N TYR A 169 1.48 10.88 7.80
CA TYR A 169 1.24 10.08 6.60
C TYR A 169 2.17 10.47 5.44
N ILE A 170 2.45 11.78 5.26
CA ILE A 170 3.33 12.25 4.20
C ILE A 170 4.74 11.65 4.28
N CYS A 171 5.20 11.24 5.46
CA CYS A 171 6.50 10.57 5.62
C CYS A 171 6.53 9.15 5.04
N GLY A 172 5.41 8.62 4.54
CA GLY A 172 5.36 7.46 3.66
C GLY A 172 5.81 7.74 2.22
N GLU A 173 5.83 9.00 1.77
CA GLU A 173 6.48 9.38 0.51
C GLU A 173 8.00 9.29 0.67
N GLU A 174 8.68 8.64 -0.30
CA GLU A 174 10.10 8.25 -0.13
C GLU A 174 11.04 9.43 0.20
N THR A 175 10.80 10.61 -0.38
CA THR A 175 11.68 11.77 -0.15
C THR A 175 11.30 12.55 1.11
N ALA A 176 10.02 12.59 1.48
CA ALA A 176 9.58 13.12 2.77
C ALA A 176 10.09 12.27 3.93
N LEU A 177 10.10 10.94 3.76
CA LEU A 177 10.71 10.01 4.71
C LEU A 177 12.21 10.34 4.91
N LEU A 178 12.95 10.56 3.82
CA LEU A 178 14.37 10.92 3.89
C LEU A 178 14.60 12.26 4.60
N GLU A 179 13.78 13.28 4.31
CA GLU A 179 13.84 14.56 5.04
C GLU A 179 13.60 14.36 6.55
N SER A 180 12.60 13.56 6.90
CA SER A 180 12.31 13.25 8.31
C SER A 180 13.44 12.48 8.97
N LEU A 181 14.03 11.50 8.28
CA LEU A 181 15.17 10.71 8.78
C LEU A 181 16.42 11.58 8.99
N GLU A 182 16.57 12.65 8.19
CA GLU A 182 17.62 13.67 8.35
C GLU A 182 17.32 14.69 9.47
N GLY A 183 16.21 14.52 10.21
CA GLY A 183 15.82 15.43 11.30
C GLY A 183 15.15 16.73 10.83
N LYS A 184 14.73 16.78 9.57
CA LYS A 184 14.04 17.93 8.96
C LYS A 184 12.52 17.70 8.94
N ARG A 185 11.77 18.75 8.56
CA ARG A 185 10.35 18.62 8.26
C ARG A 185 10.14 17.66 7.09
N GLY A 186 9.20 16.73 7.20
CA GLY A 186 8.88 15.72 6.17
C GLY A 186 8.20 16.31 4.93
N ASN A 187 8.90 17.16 4.21
CA ASN A 187 8.45 17.74 2.96
C ASN A 187 9.06 16.95 1.79
N PRO A 188 8.25 16.50 0.82
CA PRO A 188 8.78 15.85 -0.38
C PRO A 188 9.76 16.72 -1.17
N ARG A 189 10.80 16.08 -1.73
CA ARG A 189 11.77 16.72 -2.63
C ARG A 189 11.25 16.72 -4.06
N ILE A 190 11.65 17.73 -4.83
CA ILE A 190 11.44 17.73 -6.29
C ILE A 190 12.40 16.71 -6.93
N LYS A 191 11.88 15.93 -7.85
CA LYS A 191 12.66 14.96 -8.63
C LYS A 191 12.79 15.44 -10.07
N PRO A 192 13.92 15.34 -10.77
CA PRO A 192 15.23 14.82 -10.30
C PRO A 192 15.97 15.80 -9.36
N PRO A 193 16.97 15.33 -8.54
CA PRO A 193 17.50 13.96 -8.54
C PRO A 193 16.61 12.97 -7.81
N PHE A 194 16.66 11.70 -8.27
CA PHE A 194 16.00 10.59 -7.57
C PHE A 194 16.87 10.08 -6.41
N PRO A 195 16.28 9.49 -5.35
CA PRO A 195 17.02 8.97 -4.20
C PRO A 195 18.15 7.99 -4.55
N ALA A 196 18.00 7.22 -5.62
CA ALA A 196 19.03 6.32 -6.11
C ALA A 196 20.34 7.02 -6.51
N ILE A 197 20.30 8.34 -6.74
CA ILE A 197 21.45 9.20 -7.04
C ILE A 197 21.81 10.07 -5.84
N ALA A 198 20.82 10.73 -5.22
CA ALA A 198 20.99 11.65 -4.09
C ALA A 198 19.81 11.53 -3.11
N GLY A 199 19.91 10.59 -2.19
CA GLY A 199 18.90 10.29 -1.16
C GLY A 199 19.29 10.78 0.22
N LEU A 200 19.42 9.85 1.17
CA LEU A 200 19.74 10.12 2.57
C LEU A 200 21.11 10.77 2.69
N TYR A 201 21.18 11.94 3.34
CA TYR A 201 22.39 12.75 3.47
C TYR A 201 23.09 13.08 2.13
N GLY A 202 22.31 13.17 1.05
CA GLY A 202 22.83 13.37 -0.30
C GLY A 202 23.47 12.12 -0.94
N CYS A 203 23.46 10.99 -0.28
CA CYS A 203 24.05 9.72 -0.73
C CYS A 203 23.05 8.85 -1.49
N PRO A 204 23.51 7.97 -2.40
CA PRO A 204 22.64 7.01 -3.09
C PRO A 204 21.86 6.15 -2.10
N THR A 205 20.53 6.12 -2.27
CA THR A 205 19.61 5.46 -1.32
C THR A 205 18.51 4.72 -2.06
N VAL A 206 18.22 3.51 -1.62
CA VAL A 206 17.02 2.78 -2.00
C VAL A 206 16.02 2.82 -0.85
N VAL A 207 14.75 3.15 -1.14
CA VAL A 207 13.65 3.07 -0.19
C VAL A 207 12.70 1.96 -0.66
N ASN A 208 12.44 0.96 0.19
CA ASN A 208 11.51 -0.14 -0.10
C ASN A 208 10.54 -0.37 1.06
N ASN A 209 9.31 -0.77 0.73
CA ASN A 209 8.29 -1.13 1.73
C ASN A 209 8.63 -2.44 2.47
N VAL A 210 8.08 -2.61 3.67
CA VAL A 210 8.26 -3.80 4.54
C VAL A 210 7.97 -5.11 3.80
N GLU A 211 6.82 -5.24 3.17
CA GLU A 211 6.42 -6.44 2.43
C GLU A 211 7.36 -6.72 1.25
N SER A 212 7.82 -5.68 0.55
CA SER A 212 8.79 -5.84 -0.55
C SER A 212 10.11 -6.41 -0.06
N ILE A 213 10.60 -5.94 1.09
CA ILE A 213 11.85 -6.43 1.71
C ILE A 213 11.67 -7.87 2.20
N ALA A 214 10.58 -8.18 2.88
CA ALA A 214 10.30 -9.54 3.36
C ALA A 214 10.19 -10.54 2.20
N ALA A 215 9.63 -10.13 1.05
CA ALA A 215 9.50 -10.96 -0.14
C ALA A 215 10.85 -11.33 -0.80
N VAL A 216 11.94 -10.63 -0.49
CA VAL A 216 13.28 -11.00 -0.97
C VAL A 216 13.74 -12.34 -0.37
N VAL A 217 13.29 -12.69 0.84
CA VAL A 217 13.70 -13.93 1.53
C VAL A 217 13.33 -15.19 0.73
N PRO A 218 12.05 -15.44 0.38
CA PRO A 218 11.69 -16.59 -0.45
C PRO A 218 12.32 -16.53 -1.85
N ILE A 219 12.49 -15.33 -2.44
CA ILE A 219 13.16 -15.19 -3.74
C ILE A 219 14.59 -15.71 -3.68
N ILE A 220 15.36 -15.38 -2.67
CA ILE A 220 16.74 -15.84 -2.57
C ILE A 220 16.80 -17.33 -2.16
N ASN A 221 15.90 -17.81 -1.31
CA ASN A 221 15.87 -19.20 -0.92
C ASN A 221 15.59 -20.12 -2.10
N ASP A 222 14.55 -19.85 -2.86
CA ASP A 222 13.99 -20.74 -3.87
C ASP A 222 14.47 -20.40 -5.31
N GLY A 223 14.92 -19.16 -5.52
CA GLY A 223 15.31 -18.60 -6.82
C GLY A 223 14.26 -17.69 -7.43
N GLY A 224 14.72 -16.69 -8.19
CA GLY A 224 13.86 -15.70 -8.83
C GLY A 224 12.88 -16.33 -9.83
N ASP A 225 13.34 -17.31 -10.61
CA ASP A 225 12.51 -17.99 -11.61
C ASP A 225 11.35 -18.79 -10.96
N GLU A 226 11.58 -19.39 -9.78
CA GLU A 226 10.52 -20.13 -9.06
C GLU A 226 9.48 -19.17 -8.48
N TYR A 227 9.92 -18.02 -7.96
CA TYR A 227 9.00 -16.98 -7.50
C TYR A 227 8.16 -16.41 -8.65
N ALA A 228 8.75 -16.23 -9.84
CA ALA A 228 8.08 -15.71 -11.03
C ALA A 228 6.97 -16.62 -11.56
N LYS A 229 6.97 -17.93 -11.22
CA LYS A 229 5.89 -18.86 -11.57
C LYS A 229 4.61 -18.67 -10.74
N ILE A 230 4.69 -17.94 -9.63
CA ILE A 230 3.55 -17.63 -8.78
C ILE A 230 2.91 -16.35 -9.29
N GLY A 231 1.60 -16.28 -9.35
CA GLY A 231 0.88 -15.13 -9.86
C GLY A 231 0.53 -15.22 -11.35
N ILE A 232 0.27 -14.06 -11.97
CA ILE A 232 -0.18 -13.96 -13.35
C ILE A 232 0.54 -12.85 -14.13
N GLY A 233 1.04 -13.16 -15.32
CA GLY A 233 1.67 -12.20 -16.22
C GLY A 233 2.85 -11.48 -15.58
N ARG A 234 2.78 -10.13 -15.49
CA ARG A 234 3.79 -9.31 -14.81
C ARG A 234 3.49 -9.07 -13.32
N SER A 235 2.38 -9.59 -12.83
CA SER A 235 1.98 -9.58 -11.42
C SER A 235 2.42 -10.89 -10.77
N THR A 236 3.71 -11.00 -10.45
CA THR A 236 4.33 -12.21 -9.92
C THR A 236 4.32 -12.25 -8.39
N GLY A 237 4.34 -13.47 -7.85
CA GLY A 237 4.41 -13.74 -6.42
C GLY A 237 3.08 -13.60 -5.70
N THR A 238 3.18 -13.49 -4.37
CA THR A 238 2.05 -13.24 -3.49
C THR A 238 1.94 -11.76 -3.11
N LYS A 239 0.80 -11.37 -2.57
CA LYS A 239 0.54 -10.06 -2.02
C LYS A 239 -0.25 -10.16 -0.72
N LEU A 240 0.13 -9.34 0.26
CA LEU A 240 -0.68 -9.17 1.47
C LEU A 240 -1.79 -8.16 1.22
N ILE A 241 -3.02 -8.55 1.54
CA ILE A 241 -4.21 -7.71 1.45
C ILE A 241 -4.76 -7.47 2.84
N SER A 242 -4.94 -6.21 3.20
CA SER A 242 -5.62 -5.75 4.41
C SER A 242 -7.11 -5.61 4.11
N ALA A 243 -7.92 -6.60 4.44
CA ALA A 243 -9.35 -6.61 4.18
C ALA A 243 -10.12 -5.99 5.35
N SER A 244 -10.97 -5.00 5.08
CA SER A 244 -11.76 -4.27 6.07
C SER A 244 -13.09 -3.77 5.52
N GLY A 245 -13.84 -3.04 6.33
CA GLY A 245 -15.20 -2.58 5.99
C GLY A 245 -16.25 -3.62 6.36
N ASN A 246 -17.27 -3.75 5.54
CA ASN A 246 -18.44 -4.58 5.82
C ASN A 246 -18.27 -6.06 5.40
N LEU A 247 -17.13 -6.64 5.68
CA LEU A 247 -16.80 -8.05 5.40
C LEU A 247 -17.14 -8.95 6.57
N VAL A 248 -17.48 -10.21 6.32
CA VAL A 248 -17.73 -11.22 7.37
C VAL A 248 -16.43 -11.52 8.13
N LYS A 249 -15.31 -11.64 7.42
CA LYS A 249 -14.00 -11.96 7.99
C LYS A 249 -13.00 -10.87 7.60
N PRO A 250 -12.95 -9.72 8.29
CA PRO A 250 -11.88 -8.75 8.08
C PRO A 250 -10.55 -9.31 8.61
N GLY A 251 -9.43 -8.93 7.98
CA GLY A 251 -8.10 -9.43 8.39
C GLY A 251 -7.00 -9.18 7.37
N VAL A 252 -5.84 -9.77 7.61
CA VAL A 252 -4.72 -9.76 6.65
C VAL A 252 -4.64 -11.12 5.96
N TYR A 253 -4.69 -11.09 4.65
CA TYR A 253 -4.65 -12.29 3.80
C TYR A 253 -3.45 -12.25 2.87
N GLU A 254 -2.74 -13.35 2.75
CA GLU A 254 -1.76 -13.54 1.68
C GLU A 254 -2.43 -14.27 0.53
N ILE A 255 -2.45 -13.64 -0.64
CA ILE A 255 -3.04 -14.17 -1.87
C ILE A 255 -1.98 -14.33 -2.96
N GLU A 256 -2.12 -15.29 -3.84
CA GLU A 256 -1.43 -15.30 -5.11
C GLU A 256 -2.00 -14.20 -6.01
N LEU A 257 -1.14 -13.41 -6.66
CA LEU A 257 -1.61 -12.39 -7.60
C LEU A 257 -2.30 -13.06 -8.78
N GLY A 258 -3.51 -12.59 -9.12
CA GLY A 258 -4.35 -13.19 -10.14
C GLY A 258 -5.59 -13.89 -9.58
N LEU A 259 -5.75 -13.96 -8.26
CA LEU A 259 -6.99 -14.41 -7.63
C LEU A 259 -8.18 -13.55 -8.11
N PRO A 260 -9.33 -14.11 -8.49
CA PRO A 260 -10.52 -13.33 -8.81
C PRO A 260 -10.98 -12.48 -7.62
N VAL A 261 -11.33 -11.21 -7.86
CA VAL A 261 -11.82 -10.31 -6.80
C VAL A 261 -13.08 -10.87 -6.15
N GLU A 262 -13.96 -11.48 -6.94
CA GLU A 262 -15.20 -12.11 -6.46
C GLU A 262 -14.89 -13.26 -5.48
N GLU A 263 -13.91 -14.11 -5.81
CA GLU A 263 -13.47 -15.20 -4.94
C GLU A 263 -12.85 -14.65 -3.64
N PHE A 264 -12.02 -13.60 -3.71
CA PHE A 264 -11.46 -12.95 -2.53
C PHE A 264 -12.54 -12.45 -1.57
N ILE A 265 -13.61 -11.84 -2.11
CA ILE A 265 -14.70 -11.31 -1.27
C ILE A 265 -15.58 -12.42 -0.70
N TYR A 266 -15.99 -13.39 -1.51
CA TYR A 266 -17.09 -14.30 -1.16
C TYR A 266 -16.67 -15.68 -0.70
N SER A 267 -15.43 -16.11 -0.96
CA SER A 267 -14.95 -17.43 -0.51
C SER A 267 -14.78 -17.48 1.00
N GLU A 268 -15.17 -18.61 1.59
CA GLU A 268 -14.94 -18.92 3.01
C GLU A 268 -13.45 -18.97 3.39
N GLU A 269 -12.57 -19.19 2.43
CA GLU A 269 -11.13 -19.17 2.64
C GLU A 269 -10.61 -17.76 2.93
N TYR A 270 -11.28 -16.73 2.40
CA TYR A 270 -10.91 -15.33 2.54
C TYR A 270 -11.96 -14.53 3.33
N CYS A 271 -12.60 -13.57 2.70
CA CYS A 271 -13.46 -12.62 3.42
C CYS A 271 -14.85 -13.18 3.80
N GLY A 272 -15.29 -14.31 3.26
CA GLY A 272 -16.56 -14.98 3.63
C GLY A 272 -17.82 -14.22 3.22
N GLY A 273 -17.70 -13.21 2.36
CA GLY A 273 -18.82 -12.38 1.88
C GLY A 273 -19.02 -11.09 2.67
N ILE A 274 -20.15 -10.45 2.38
CA ILE A 274 -20.55 -9.18 3.01
C ILE A 274 -21.35 -9.48 4.28
N ALA A 275 -21.02 -8.77 5.36
CA ALA A 275 -21.61 -8.96 6.66
C ALA A 275 -23.15 -8.79 6.65
N ASN A 276 -23.82 -9.51 7.54
CA ASN A 276 -25.27 -9.45 7.75
C ASN A 276 -26.12 -9.82 6.51
N GLY A 277 -25.55 -10.57 5.56
CA GLY A 277 -26.24 -10.99 4.33
C GLY A 277 -26.57 -9.84 3.37
N LYS A 278 -25.94 -8.70 3.53
CA LYS A 278 -26.12 -7.53 2.66
C LYS A 278 -25.38 -7.68 1.34
N ARG A 279 -25.70 -6.80 0.39
CA ARG A 279 -25.04 -6.74 -0.92
C ARG A 279 -23.84 -5.81 -0.88
N LEU A 280 -22.83 -6.15 -1.66
CA LEU A 280 -21.70 -5.25 -1.93
C LEU A 280 -22.21 -4.04 -2.74
N LYS A 281 -21.88 -2.82 -2.28
CA LYS A 281 -22.18 -1.57 -2.97
C LYS A 281 -20.95 -1.04 -3.72
N ALA A 282 -19.84 -0.96 -3.02
CA ALA A 282 -18.60 -0.39 -3.55
C ALA A 282 -17.37 -0.97 -2.87
N THR A 283 -16.20 -0.77 -3.47
CA THR A 283 -14.92 -1.09 -2.87
C THR A 283 -13.88 -0.01 -3.12
N VAL A 284 -12.87 -0.04 -2.25
CA VAL A 284 -11.57 0.61 -2.44
C VAL A 284 -10.53 -0.51 -2.39
N ALA A 285 -9.86 -0.80 -3.50
CA ALA A 285 -9.04 -2.02 -3.61
C ALA A 285 -7.54 -1.81 -3.33
N GLY A 286 -7.10 -0.59 -3.03
CA GLY A 286 -5.67 -0.26 -2.87
C GLY A 286 -5.34 0.72 -1.74
N GLY A 287 -6.25 0.88 -0.77
CA GLY A 287 -6.20 1.96 0.24
C GLY A 287 -7.01 3.18 -0.20
N SER A 288 -7.21 4.13 0.71
CA SER A 288 -8.06 5.30 0.48
C SER A 288 -7.61 6.20 -0.69
N SER A 289 -6.38 6.04 -1.14
CA SER A 289 -5.74 6.84 -2.21
C SER A 289 -6.09 6.42 -3.64
N VAL A 290 -6.97 5.43 -3.81
CA VAL A 290 -7.34 4.93 -5.14
C VAL A 290 -8.82 5.17 -5.44
N PRO A 291 -9.25 5.09 -6.72
CA PRO A 291 -10.64 5.23 -7.08
C PRO A 291 -11.58 4.28 -6.33
N ILE A 292 -12.73 4.81 -5.92
CA ILE A 292 -13.86 4.03 -5.39
C ILE A 292 -14.61 3.43 -6.58
N LEU A 293 -14.77 2.10 -6.60
CA LEU A 293 -15.50 1.41 -7.65
C LEU A 293 -16.81 0.83 -7.16
N PRO A 294 -17.90 0.91 -7.94
CA PRO A 294 -19.14 0.20 -7.66
C PRO A 294 -18.94 -1.31 -7.80
N ALA A 295 -19.79 -2.10 -7.16
CA ALA A 295 -19.67 -3.55 -7.08
C ALA A 295 -19.51 -4.23 -8.45
N ASN A 296 -20.27 -3.83 -9.46
CA ASN A 296 -20.19 -4.39 -10.81
C ASN A 296 -18.80 -4.19 -11.45
N LEU A 297 -18.20 -3.00 -11.32
CA LEU A 297 -16.86 -2.72 -11.84
C LEU A 297 -15.75 -3.29 -10.96
N THR A 298 -16.03 -3.53 -9.68
CA THR A 298 -15.10 -4.22 -8.78
C THR A 298 -14.95 -5.69 -9.13
N LEU A 299 -16.05 -6.37 -9.39
CA LEU A 299 -16.07 -7.81 -9.61
C LEU A 299 -15.72 -8.20 -11.05
N LYS A 300 -16.13 -7.38 -12.02
CA LYS A 300 -16.03 -7.69 -13.44
C LYS A 300 -15.63 -6.45 -14.25
N TYR A 301 -15.05 -6.71 -15.40
CA TYR A 301 -14.91 -5.67 -16.42
C TYR A 301 -16.26 -5.35 -17.09
N ALA A 302 -16.28 -4.28 -17.87
CA ALA A 302 -17.47 -3.89 -18.62
C ALA A 302 -17.96 -4.95 -19.63
N ASN A 303 -17.06 -5.80 -20.12
CA ASN A 303 -17.36 -6.95 -21.01
C ASN A 303 -17.88 -8.19 -20.25
N GLY A 304 -17.92 -8.16 -18.92
CA GLY A 304 -18.41 -9.25 -18.08
C GLY A 304 -17.34 -10.24 -17.59
N ASP A 305 -16.11 -10.12 -18.05
CA ASP A 305 -15.00 -10.98 -17.59
C ASP A 305 -14.65 -10.70 -16.13
N PRO A 306 -14.22 -11.71 -15.35
CA PRO A 306 -13.82 -11.54 -13.96
C PRO A 306 -12.64 -10.57 -13.81
N ARG A 307 -12.72 -9.63 -12.88
CA ARG A 307 -11.58 -8.80 -12.49
C ARG A 307 -10.69 -9.56 -11.50
N LEU A 308 -9.39 -9.46 -11.70
CA LEU A 308 -8.40 -10.19 -10.90
C LEU A 308 -7.67 -9.26 -9.94
N MET A 309 -7.23 -9.81 -8.81
CA MET A 309 -6.32 -9.17 -7.87
C MET A 309 -4.91 -9.13 -8.44
N SER A 310 -4.68 -8.29 -9.44
CA SER A 310 -3.40 -8.06 -10.09
C SER A 310 -3.22 -6.59 -10.44
N TYR A 311 -1.98 -6.14 -10.63
CA TYR A 311 -1.70 -4.74 -10.95
C TYR A 311 -2.32 -4.33 -12.28
N GLU A 312 -2.25 -5.21 -13.28
CA GLU A 312 -2.78 -4.97 -14.61
C GLU A 312 -4.32 -4.96 -14.61
N SER A 313 -4.91 -6.00 -14.03
CA SER A 313 -6.36 -6.17 -14.03
C SER A 313 -7.08 -5.06 -13.27
N LEU A 314 -6.59 -4.67 -12.10
CA LEU A 314 -7.22 -3.59 -11.33
C LEU A 314 -7.08 -2.23 -12.02
N SER A 315 -5.98 -1.99 -12.75
CA SER A 315 -5.76 -0.71 -13.45
C SER A 315 -6.36 -0.64 -14.86
N GLU A 316 -6.91 -1.74 -15.35
CA GLU A 316 -7.53 -1.77 -16.68
C GLU A 316 -8.76 -0.86 -16.76
N GLY A 317 -8.84 -0.07 -17.84
CA GLY A 317 -9.84 0.97 -18.00
C GLY A 317 -9.45 2.31 -17.38
N GLY A 318 -8.21 2.42 -16.85
CA GLY A 318 -7.71 3.62 -16.18
C GLY A 318 -8.61 4.01 -15.01
N PHE A 319 -8.69 5.30 -14.71
CA PHE A 319 -9.54 5.77 -13.60
C PHE A 319 -11.03 5.95 -14.00
N ALA A 320 -11.41 5.61 -15.22
CA ALA A 320 -12.82 5.61 -15.61
C ALA A 320 -13.58 4.41 -15.06
N THR A 321 -13.02 3.22 -15.21
CA THR A 321 -13.61 1.94 -14.79
C THR A 321 -12.65 1.06 -14.00
N GLY A 322 -11.41 1.51 -13.77
CA GLY A 322 -10.36 0.82 -13.04
C GLY A 322 -9.99 1.51 -11.72
N THR A 323 -9.12 0.85 -10.98
CA THR A 323 -8.53 1.31 -9.73
C THR A 323 -7.05 0.90 -9.68
N MET A 324 -6.45 0.77 -8.52
CA MET A 324 -5.07 0.31 -8.36
C MET A 324 -4.99 -0.75 -7.26
N MET A 325 -4.00 -1.65 -7.36
CA MET A 325 -3.62 -2.53 -6.25
C MET A 325 -3.11 -1.74 -5.04
N GLY A 326 -2.50 -0.58 -5.29
CA GLY A 326 -2.04 0.36 -4.27
C GLY A 326 -1.25 -0.31 -3.16
N SER A 327 -1.54 0.08 -1.92
CA SER A 327 -0.93 -0.49 -0.72
C SER A 327 -1.44 -1.90 -0.36
N GLY A 328 -2.52 -2.36 -1.00
CA GLY A 328 -3.21 -3.60 -0.65
C GLY A 328 -4.26 -3.44 0.46
N GLY A 329 -4.66 -2.22 0.77
CA GLY A 329 -5.82 -1.95 1.61
C GLY A 329 -7.11 -2.20 0.82
N PHE A 330 -7.91 -3.17 1.23
CA PHE A 330 -9.19 -3.50 0.60
C PHE A 330 -10.33 -3.15 1.56
N ILE A 331 -11.15 -2.15 1.19
CA ILE A 331 -12.28 -1.70 1.98
C ILE A 331 -13.56 -2.02 1.21
N ALA A 332 -14.45 -2.82 1.80
CA ALA A 332 -15.75 -3.14 1.22
C ALA A 332 -16.87 -2.32 1.89
N PHE A 333 -17.72 -1.73 1.08
CA PHE A 333 -18.92 -1.00 1.51
C PHE A 333 -20.17 -1.80 1.14
N ASP A 334 -21.02 -2.08 2.13
CA ASP A 334 -22.33 -2.67 1.88
C ASP A 334 -23.35 -1.63 1.37
N GLU A 335 -24.54 -2.12 1.04
CA GLU A 335 -25.60 -1.30 0.47
C GLU A 335 -26.12 -0.17 1.38
N ASP A 336 -25.87 -0.25 2.69
CA ASP A 336 -26.29 0.77 3.66
C ASP A 336 -25.23 1.88 3.85
N GLN A 337 -24.02 1.73 3.29
CA GLN A 337 -22.97 2.73 3.45
C GLN A 337 -23.22 3.95 2.56
N CYS A 338 -23.12 5.13 3.16
CA CYS A 338 -23.19 6.40 2.44
C CYS A 338 -21.84 6.71 1.80
N ILE A 339 -21.81 6.79 0.47
CA ILE A 339 -20.58 7.10 -0.28
C ILE A 339 -20.14 8.55 -0.05
N VAL A 340 -21.07 9.49 0.06
CA VAL A 340 -20.74 10.91 0.32
C VAL A 340 -19.98 11.03 1.65
N ARG A 341 -20.47 10.40 2.71
CA ARG A 341 -19.83 10.40 4.04
C ARG A 341 -18.45 9.74 4.02
N ASN A 342 -18.34 8.59 3.37
CA ASN A 342 -17.05 7.89 3.29
C ASN A 342 -16.03 8.70 2.46
N THR A 343 -16.46 9.34 1.37
CA THR A 343 -15.63 10.23 0.56
C THR A 343 -15.19 11.46 1.38
N TRP A 344 -16.09 12.03 2.18
CA TRP A 344 -15.75 13.13 3.09
C TRP A 344 -14.69 12.70 4.14
N ASN A 345 -14.82 11.50 4.72
CA ASN A 345 -13.83 10.99 5.66
C ASN A 345 -12.43 10.87 5.02
N PHE A 346 -12.36 10.40 3.77
CA PHE A 346 -11.09 10.36 3.03
C PHE A 346 -10.55 11.77 2.77
N ALA A 347 -11.39 12.70 2.29
CA ALA A 347 -10.98 14.08 2.03
C ALA A 347 -10.48 14.79 3.29
N ARG A 348 -11.13 14.56 4.44
CA ARG A 348 -10.71 15.07 5.75
C ARG A 348 -9.33 14.55 6.14
N PHE A 349 -9.08 13.25 5.91
CA PHE A 349 -7.78 12.64 6.15
C PHE A 349 -6.70 13.32 5.30
N TYR A 350 -6.89 13.42 3.98
CA TYR A 350 -5.89 14.03 3.09
C TYR A 350 -5.66 15.53 3.37
N HIS A 351 -6.70 16.27 3.75
CA HIS A 351 -6.55 17.65 4.18
C HIS A 351 -5.66 17.75 5.42
N HIS A 352 -5.91 16.91 6.42
CA HIS A 352 -5.11 16.89 7.66
C HIS A 352 -3.65 16.47 7.40
N GLU A 353 -3.41 15.50 6.51
CA GLU A 353 -2.10 14.93 6.23
C GLU A 353 -1.29 15.66 5.14
N SER A 354 -1.87 16.65 4.49
CA SER A 354 -1.13 17.49 3.54
C SER A 354 0.01 18.22 4.26
N CYS A 355 1.25 18.08 3.75
CA CYS A 355 2.40 18.80 4.32
C CYS A 355 2.34 20.34 4.12
N GLY A 356 1.42 20.81 3.25
CA GLY A 356 1.23 22.21 2.94
C GLY A 356 2.27 22.84 2.01
N GLN A 357 3.17 22.05 1.43
CA GLN A 357 4.26 22.59 0.60
C GLN A 357 3.77 23.19 -0.72
N CYS A 358 2.91 22.52 -1.47
CA CYS A 358 2.42 22.99 -2.76
C CYS A 358 0.97 23.46 -2.68
N SER A 359 0.67 24.64 -3.28
CA SER A 359 -0.64 25.28 -3.18
C SER A 359 -1.81 24.44 -3.66
N PRO A 360 -1.75 23.70 -4.79
CA PRO A 360 -2.89 22.89 -5.24
C PRO A 360 -3.32 21.84 -4.22
N CYS A 361 -2.37 21.19 -3.54
CA CYS A 361 -2.64 20.24 -2.48
C CYS A 361 -3.12 20.97 -1.19
N ARG A 362 -2.35 21.93 -0.70
CA ARG A 362 -2.64 22.66 0.56
C ARG A 362 -4.05 23.26 0.59
N GLU A 363 -4.40 24.00 -0.46
CA GLU A 363 -5.69 24.66 -0.55
C GLU A 363 -6.79 23.73 -1.07
N GLY A 364 -6.48 22.95 -2.12
CA GLY A 364 -7.46 22.11 -2.79
C GLY A 364 -8.01 21.00 -1.90
N THR A 365 -7.18 20.32 -1.09
CA THR A 365 -7.66 19.30 -0.14
C THR A 365 -8.60 19.91 0.91
N GLY A 366 -8.31 21.11 1.39
CA GLY A 366 -9.20 21.85 2.29
C GLY A 366 -10.52 22.25 1.64
N TRP A 367 -10.51 22.55 0.34
CA TRP A 367 -11.75 22.83 -0.39
C TRP A 367 -12.57 21.56 -0.61
N LEU A 368 -11.96 20.44 -0.99
CA LEU A 368 -12.65 19.16 -1.11
C LEU A 368 -13.34 18.78 0.22
N GLU A 369 -12.61 18.86 1.33
CA GLU A 369 -13.15 18.54 2.65
C GLU A 369 -14.34 19.43 3.03
N LYS A 370 -14.21 20.76 2.89
CA LYS A 370 -15.26 21.72 3.24
C LYS A 370 -16.53 21.58 2.38
N VAL A 371 -16.36 21.32 1.08
CA VAL A 371 -17.50 21.15 0.17
C VAL A 371 -18.20 19.83 0.44
N LEU A 372 -17.46 18.72 0.65
CA LEU A 372 -18.03 17.44 1.03
C LEU A 372 -18.72 17.49 2.39
N HIS A 373 -18.14 18.17 3.38
CA HIS A 373 -18.78 18.42 4.66
C HIS A 373 -20.13 19.13 4.49
N ARG A 374 -20.18 20.17 3.66
CA ARG A 374 -21.38 20.92 3.38
C ARG A 374 -22.49 20.05 2.75
N LEU A 375 -22.12 19.16 1.82
CA LEU A 375 -23.04 18.18 1.22
C LEU A 375 -23.54 17.18 2.27
N GLU A 376 -22.64 16.59 3.05
CA GLU A 376 -22.97 15.59 4.07
C GLU A 376 -23.92 16.14 5.13
N TYR A 377 -23.74 17.40 5.52
CA TYR A 377 -24.56 18.03 6.57
C TYR A 377 -25.75 18.86 6.04
N GLY A 378 -26.21 18.60 4.80
CA GLY A 378 -27.44 19.14 4.24
C GLY A 378 -27.40 20.63 3.87
N HIS A 379 -26.21 21.21 3.75
CA HIS A 379 -25.99 22.61 3.33
C HIS A 379 -25.45 22.72 1.91
N GLY A 380 -25.37 21.61 1.18
CA GLY A 380 -24.84 21.53 -0.17
C GLY A 380 -25.77 22.11 -1.22
N LYS A 381 -25.19 22.43 -2.35
CA LYS A 381 -25.88 22.90 -3.56
C LYS A 381 -25.54 21.98 -4.74
N MET A 382 -26.39 21.92 -5.75
CA MET A 382 -26.12 21.13 -6.97
C MET A 382 -24.79 21.52 -7.62
N SER A 383 -24.47 22.81 -7.63
CA SER A 383 -23.19 23.32 -8.15
C SER A 383 -21.96 22.85 -7.35
N ASP A 384 -22.13 22.40 -6.09
CA ASP A 384 -21.03 21.90 -5.27
C ASP A 384 -20.50 20.56 -5.79
N ILE A 385 -21.36 19.76 -6.40
CA ILE A 385 -20.97 18.47 -6.99
C ILE A 385 -20.02 18.69 -8.17
N ASP A 386 -20.34 19.64 -9.05
CA ASP A 386 -19.48 19.99 -10.19
C ASP A 386 -18.19 20.71 -9.73
N LEU A 387 -18.29 21.54 -8.68
CA LEU A 387 -17.14 22.18 -8.05
C LEU A 387 -16.13 21.16 -7.52
N LEU A 388 -16.58 20.08 -6.89
CA LEU A 388 -15.70 19.00 -6.41
C LEU A 388 -14.92 18.35 -7.56
N VAL A 389 -15.57 18.11 -8.69
CA VAL A 389 -14.91 17.57 -9.89
C VAL A 389 -13.88 18.56 -10.45
N ASP A 390 -14.21 19.85 -10.51
CA ASP A 390 -13.29 20.90 -10.99
C ASP A 390 -12.06 21.04 -10.08
N VAL A 391 -12.26 21.07 -8.76
CA VAL A 391 -11.17 21.14 -7.78
C VAL A 391 -10.28 19.90 -7.89
N SER A 392 -10.86 18.70 -7.98
CA SER A 392 -10.10 17.45 -8.14
C SER A 392 -9.19 17.50 -9.37
N LYS A 393 -9.69 17.96 -10.52
CA LYS A 393 -8.90 18.12 -11.75
C LYS A 393 -7.77 19.15 -11.62
N LYS A 394 -7.92 20.16 -10.76
CA LYS A 394 -6.88 21.17 -10.53
C LYS A 394 -5.81 20.73 -9.55
N ILE A 395 -6.11 19.74 -8.73
CA ILE A 395 -5.13 19.11 -7.83
C ILE A 395 -4.33 18.05 -8.59
N GLU A 396 -5.03 17.16 -9.29
CA GLU A 396 -4.45 16.03 -10.02
C GLU A 396 -3.37 16.48 -11.02
N GLY A 397 -2.19 15.86 -10.94
CA GLY A 397 -1.05 16.16 -11.80
C GLY A 397 -0.36 17.51 -11.54
N ASN A 398 -0.83 18.32 -10.59
CA ASN A 398 -0.31 19.67 -10.31
C ASN A 398 0.38 19.78 -8.94
N THR A 399 0.80 18.67 -8.35
CA THR A 399 1.41 18.62 -7.02
C THR A 399 2.82 18.02 -7.07
N ILE A 400 3.65 18.34 -6.07
CA ILE A 400 5.05 17.87 -6.00
C ILE A 400 5.11 16.36 -5.78
N CYS A 401 4.15 15.79 -5.05
CA CYS A 401 4.08 14.37 -4.73
C CYS A 401 2.69 13.79 -4.99
N PRO A 402 2.53 12.45 -5.02
CA PRO A 402 1.26 11.80 -5.32
C PRO A 402 0.13 12.01 -4.29
N LEU A 403 0.39 12.69 -3.14
CA LEU A 403 -0.67 12.94 -2.16
C LEU A 403 -1.82 13.75 -2.75
N GLY A 404 -1.53 14.68 -3.64
CA GLY A 404 -2.59 15.45 -4.33
C GLY A 404 -3.49 14.56 -5.18
N ASP A 405 -2.88 13.69 -5.98
CA ASP A 405 -3.61 12.72 -6.81
C ASP A 405 -4.43 11.76 -5.92
N ALA A 406 -3.81 11.28 -4.85
CA ALA A 406 -4.43 10.41 -3.84
C ALA A 406 -5.67 11.05 -3.16
N ALA A 407 -5.66 12.36 -2.97
CA ALA A 407 -6.80 13.10 -2.44
C ALA A 407 -7.92 13.33 -3.49
N ALA A 408 -7.54 13.52 -4.75
CA ALA A 408 -8.46 13.85 -5.83
C ALA A 408 -9.22 12.63 -6.37
N TRP A 409 -8.55 11.49 -6.55
CA TRP A 409 -9.12 10.30 -7.19
C TRP A 409 -10.33 9.70 -6.48
N PRO A 410 -10.36 9.52 -5.14
CA PRO A 410 -11.55 9.03 -4.45
C PRO A 410 -12.76 9.95 -4.64
N VAL A 411 -12.56 11.27 -4.60
CA VAL A 411 -13.63 12.26 -4.78
C VAL A 411 -14.17 12.22 -6.21
N ALA A 412 -13.28 12.28 -7.20
CA ALA A 412 -13.68 12.26 -8.61
C ALA A 412 -14.39 10.96 -9.00
N SER A 413 -13.91 9.81 -8.53
CA SER A 413 -14.53 8.50 -8.80
C SER A 413 -15.86 8.32 -8.06
N ALA A 414 -15.97 8.77 -6.82
CA ALA A 414 -17.22 8.73 -6.08
C ALA A 414 -18.32 9.51 -6.82
N ILE A 415 -18.03 10.72 -7.28
CA ILE A 415 -19.00 11.52 -8.04
C ILE A 415 -19.33 10.86 -9.39
N ARG A 416 -18.33 10.32 -10.09
CA ARG A 416 -18.53 9.64 -11.37
C ARG A 416 -19.51 8.47 -11.26
N HIS A 417 -19.38 7.65 -10.22
CA HIS A 417 -20.13 6.41 -10.11
C HIS A 417 -21.37 6.49 -9.22
N PHE A 418 -21.46 7.50 -8.36
CA PHE A 418 -22.53 7.63 -7.36
C PHE A 418 -23.11 9.05 -7.32
N ARG A 419 -23.10 9.78 -8.45
CA ARG A 419 -23.56 11.18 -8.53
C ARG A 419 -24.94 11.38 -7.96
N ASP A 420 -25.85 10.48 -8.22
CA ASP A 420 -27.25 10.52 -7.72
C ASP A 420 -27.32 10.51 -6.20
N GLU A 421 -26.36 9.85 -5.50
CA GLU A 421 -26.30 9.88 -4.05
C GLU A 421 -25.86 11.26 -3.54
N PHE A 422 -24.93 11.93 -4.23
CA PHE A 422 -24.58 13.31 -3.94
C PHE A 422 -25.77 14.27 -4.19
N GLU A 423 -26.49 14.09 -5.30
CA GLU A 423 -27.68 14.88 -5.60
C GLU A 423 -28.81 14.67 -4.60
N TRP A 424 -28.95 13.44 -4.09
CA TRP A 424 -29.91 13.14 -3.05
C TRP A 424 -29.62 13.92 -1.76
N HIS A 425 -28.38 14.03 -1.33
CA HIS A 425 -27.98 14.84 -0.16
C HIS A 425 -28.37 16.32 -0.30
N VAL A 426 -28.39 16.84 -1.52
CA VAL A 426 -28.83 18.20 -1.80
C VAL A 426 -30.36 18.32 -1.80
N LYS A 427 -31.06 17.33 -2.40
CA LYS A 427 -32.53 17.34 -2.53
C LYS A 427 -33.27 17.05 -1.24
N GLU A 428 -32.66 16.23 -0.36
CA GLU A 428 -33.28 15.73 0.87
C GLU A 428 -32.41 16.04 2.12
N PRO A 429 -32.06 17.30 2.36
CA PRO A 429 -31.08 17.67 3.39
C PRO A 429 -31.50 17.24 4.82
N ALA A 430 -32.78 17.28 5.15
CA ALA A 430 -33.27 16.85 6.45
C ALA A 430 -33.06 15.34 6.72
N LYS A 431 -33.13 14.54 5.68
CA LYS A 431 -32.89 13.09 5.78
C LYS A 431 -31.38 12.78 5.87
N SER A 432 -30.53 13.57 5.20
CA SER A 432 -29.08 13.51 5.31
C SER A 432 -28.63 13.70 6.76
N LEU A 433 -29.17 14.68 7.46
CA LEU A 433 -28.83 14.98 8.86
C LEU A 433 -29.30 13.93 9.88
N THR A 434 -30.40 13.22 9.57
CA THR A 434 -31.04 12.27 10.50
C THR A 434 -30.64 10.83 10.26
N SER A 435 -30.07 10.52 9.13
CA SER A 435 -29.65 9.15 8.82
C SER A 435 -28.37 8.79 9.56
N ASN A 436 -28.51 7.91 10.57
CA ASN A 436 -27.37 7.21 11.17
C ASN A 436 -26.79 6.21 10.17
N TYR A 437 -26.30 6.64 9.00
CA TYR A 437 -25.62 5.79 8.01
C TYR A 437 -26.44 5.30 6.84
N GLY A 438 -27.56 5.36 6.73
CA GLY A 438 -28.05 4.65 5.70
C GLY A 438 -29.30 5.08 5.18
N ILE A 439 -29.13 5.25 4.16
CA ILE A 439 -30.20 5.38 3.28
C ILE A 439 -30.73 4.00 3.01
N ALA A 440 -31.44 3.47 3.96
CA ALA A 440 -32.18 2.22 3.80
C ALA A 440 -33.17 2.22 2.60
N ASN A 441 -33.31 3.38 1.94
CA ASN A 441 -34.21 3.58 0.79
C ASN A 441 -33.46 4.01 -0.50
N TYR A 442 -32.12 4.07 -0.49
CA TYR A 442 -31.36 4.40 -1.69
C TYR A 442 -30.88 3.15 -2.45
N ALA A 443 -31.72 2.15 -2.51
CA ALA A 443 -31.52 1.03 -3.39
C ALA A 443 -31.95 1.41 -4.82
N VAL A 444 -31.09 2.16 -5.52
CA VAL A 444 -31.17 2.09 -6.98
C VAL A 444 -30.68 0.70 -7.36
N PRO A 445 -31.49 -0.15 -8.00
CA PRO A 445 -31.06 -1.45 -8.43
C PRO A 445 -29.84 -1.27 -9.35
N ILE A 446 -28.75 -1.90 -9.00
CA ILE A 446 -27.47 -1.91 -9.77
C ILE A 446 -27.72 -2.32 -11.22
N GLU A 447 -28.75 -3.10 -11.49
CA GLU A 447 -29.17 -3.58 -12.81
C GLU A 447 -29.61 -2.48 -13.79
N LYS A 448 -30.11 -1.33 -13.33
CA LYS A 448 -30.54 -0.24 -14.23
C LYS A 448 -29.41 0.63 -14.77
N LYS A 449 -28.25 0.69 -14.11
CA LYS A 449 -27.10 1.53 -14.55
C LYS A 449 -26.27 0.93 -15.67
N VAL A 450 -26.36 -0.37 -15.93
CA VAL A 450 -25.59 -1.00 -17.03
C VAL A 450 -26.17 -0.63 -18.40
N GLU A 451 -27.44 -0.29 -18.50
CA GLU A 451 -28.07 0.11 -19.76
C GLU A 451 -27.80 1.57 -20.14
N GLU A 452 -27.71 2.48 -19.17
CA GLU A 452 -27.47 3.90 -19.45
C GLU A 452 -26.05 4.21 -19.93
N VAL A 453 -25.03 3.48 -19.42
CA VAL A 453 -23.63 3.66 -19.85
C VAL A 453 -23.39 3.20 -21.30
N LYS A 454 -24.27 2.36 -21.85
CA LYS A 454 -24.20 1.95 -23.27
C LYS A 454 -24.74 2.98 -24.25
N GLN A 455 -25.55 3.92 -23.80
CA GLN A 455 -26.17 4.96 -24.69
C GLN A 455 -25.29 6.20 -24.83
N ASP A 456 -24.38 6.50 -23.91
CA ASP A 456 -23.49 7.66 -24.01
C ASP A 456 -22.20 7.41 -24.83
N ASN A 457 -21.99 6.21 -25.35
CA ASN A 457 -20.84 5.83 -26.18
C ASN A 457 -21.21 5.37 -27.58
N SER A 458 -22.42 5.74 -28.10
CA SER A 458 -22.83 5.49 -29.49
C SER A 458 -22.85 6.76 -30.32
#